data_aaf33708edc795b8a84e5834cae8b985
#
_entry.id   aaf33708edc795b8a84e5834cae8b985
#
_cell.length_a   1.000
_cell.length_b   1.000
_cell.length_c   1.000
_cell.angle_alpha   90.00
_cell.angle_beta   90.00
_cell.angle_gamma   90.00
#
_symmetry.space_group_name_H-M   'P 1'
#
loop_
_entity.id
_entity.type
_entity.pdbx_description
1 polymer ?
#
loop_
_entity_poly.entity_id
_entity_poly.type
_entity_poly.pdbx_seq_one_letter_code
_entity_poly.pdbx_strand_id
1 'polypeptide(L)'
;MSQLFKDNSSFNSDIGFWDTSNVINMFSMFKNADSFNKNIGNWETSSVTNIERMFDDAESFNQDICSWNISNVTNMYSMFDGASAFNQNISAWNVGSVTSMENMFCLLYTSPSPRDRG
;
A
#
# COMPACT_ATOMS: atom_id res chain seq x y z
N MET A 1 3.89 10.09 -8.55
CA MET A 1 4.83 9.37 -7.65
C MET A 1 4.97 7.90 -7.99
N SER A 2 4.50 7.49 -9.16
CA SER A 2 4.63 6.10 -9.54
C SER A 2 6.10 5.68 -9.59
N GLN A 3 6.38 4.48 -9.06
CA GLN A 3 7.69 3.84 -9.08
C GLN A 3 8.83 4.62 -8.41
N LEU A 4 8.52 5.63 -7.61
CA LEU A 4 9.53 6.54 -7.06
C LEU A 4 10.63 5.83 -6.27
N PHE A 5 10.25 4.87 -5.43
CA PHE A 5 11.22 4.11 -4.62
C PHE A 5 11.27 2.64 -5.02
N LYS A 6 10.77 2.31 -6.21
CA LYS A 6 10.79 0.94 -6.68
C LYS A 6 12.21 0.40 -6.71
N ASP A 7 12.39 -0.80 -6.19
CA ASP A 7 13.67 -1.52 -6.14
C ASP A 7 14.74 -0.84 -5.28
N ASN A 8 14.36 0.18 -4.51
CA ASN A 8 15.30 0.83 -3.58
C ASN A 8 15.27 0.08 -2.25
N SER A 9 16.03 -1.00 -2.15
CA SER A 9 15.97 -1.93 -1.03
C SER A 9 16.46 -1.37 0.29
N SER A 10 17.22 -0.30 0.26
CA SER A 10 17.77 0.33 1.47
C SER A 10 17.01 1.57 1.92
N PHE A 11 16.04 2.03 1.12
CA PHE A 11 15.32 3.26 1.44
C PHE A 11 14.47 3.10 2.69
N ASN A 12 14.67 3.97 3.66
CA ASN A 12 13.85 4.02 4.87
C ASN A 12 13.89 5.40 5.50
N SER A 13 13.74 6.43 4.70
CA SER A 13 13.73 7.81 5.19
C SER A 13 12.30 8.27 5.50
N ASP A 14 12.18 9.22 6.43
CA ASP A 14 10.89 9.79 6.81
C ASP A 14 10.36 10.68 5.70
N ILE A 15 9.22 10.29 5.13
CA ILE A 15 8.53 11.03 4.09
C ILE A 15 7.07 11.31 4.47
N GLY A 16 6.73 11.07 5.73
CA GLY A 16 5.35 11.25 6.20
C GLY A 16 4.86 12.69 6.13
N PHE A 17 5.78 13.66 6.09
CA PHE A 17 5.44 15.08 6.01
C PHE A 17 5.17 15.58 4.59
N TRP A 18 5.35 14.74 3.58
CA TRP A 18 5.15 15.14 2.19
C TRP A 18 3.68 15.50 1.91
N ASP A 19 3.48 16.51 1.08
CA ASP A 19 2.15 16.88 0.60
C ASP A 19 1.80 16.02 -0.60
N THR A 20 0.91 15.05 -0.39
CA THR A 20 0.48 14.12 -1.43
C THR A 20 -0.92 14.45 -1.96
N SER A 21 -1.47 15.61 -1.60
CA SER A 21 -2.87 15.93 -1.88
C SER A 21 -3.22 15.94 -3.37
N ASN A 22 -2.25 16.16 -4.24
CA ASN A 22 -2.47 16.19 -5.68
C ASN A 22 -1.97 14.94 -6.40
N VAL A 23 -1.53 13.94 -5.66
CA VAL A 23 -1.01 12.70 -6.26
C VAL A 23 -2.16 11.83 -6.72
N ILE A 24 -2.10 11.40 -7.97
CA ILE A 24 -3.13 10.56 -8.60
C ILE A 24 -2.66 9.12 -8.73
N ASN A 25 -1.36 8.90 -8.96
CA ASN A 25 -0.81 7.59 -9.27
C ASN A 25 0.33 7.26 -8.33
N MET A 26 0.18 6.15 -7.59
CA MET A 26 1.23 5.60 -6.71
C MET A 26 1.61 4.19 -7.12
N PHE A 27 1.46 3.85 -8.39
CA PHE A 27 1.78 2.54 -8.95
C PHE A 27 3.21 2.13 -8.59
N SER A 28 3.35 0.97 -7.97
CA SER A 28 4.64 0.37 -7.63
C SER A 28 5.59 1.28 -6.84
N MET A 29 5.06 2.27 -6.12
CA MET A 29 5.89 3.29 -5.48
C MET A 29 6.95 2.69 -4.55
N PHE A 30 6.59 1.67 -3.80
CA PHE A 30 7.50 1.00 -2.85
C PHE A 30 7.74 -0.47 -3.22
N LYS A 31 7.51 -0.84 -4.46
CA LYS A 31 7.74 -2.22 -4.90
C LYS A 31 9.20 -2.59 -4.70
N ASN A 32 9.44 -3.70 -4.00
CA ASN A 32 10.79 -4.18 -3.66
C ASN A 32 11.59 -3.20 -2.79
N ALA A 33 10.93 -2.27 -2.13
CA ALA A 33 11.59 -1.39 -1.16
C ALA A 33 11.65 -2.12 0.18
N ASP A 34 12.56 -3.09 0.29
CA ASP A 34 12.57 -4.08 1.35
C ASP A 34 12.69 -3.51 2.76
N SER A 35 13.36 -2.38 2.90
CA SER A 35 13.64 -1.79 4.22
C SER A 35 12.64 -0.72 4.63
N PHE A 36 11.78 -0.27 3.71
CA PHE A 36 10.90 0.85 4.01
C PHE A 36 9.85 0.49 5.06
N ASN A 37 9.83 1.24 6.14
CA ASN A 37 8.84 1.06 7.20
C ASN A 37 8.64 2.36 7.99
N LYS A 38 8.33 3.45 7.30
CA LYS A 38 8.06 4.73 7.95
C LYS A 38 6.59 5.07 7.90
N ASN A 39 6.15 5.88 8.85
CA ASN A 39 4.75 6.28 8.98
C ASN A 39 4.35 7.20 7.83
N ILE A 40 3.42 6.75 7.01
CA ILE A 40 2.81 7.53 5.94
C ILE A 40 1.29 7.60 6.11
N GLY A 41 0.81 7.32 7.32
CA GLY A 41 -0.62 7.32 7.62
C GLY A 41 -1.28 8.69 7.48
N ASN A 42 -0.51 9.77 7.55
CA ASN A 42 -1.04 11.13 7.41
C ASN A 42 -1.10 11.62 5.96
N TRP A 43 -0.66 10.80 5.01
CA TRP A 43 -0.74 11.20 3.61
C TRP A 43 -2.19 11.41 3.19
N GLU A 44 -2.41 12.47 2.42
CA GLU A 44 -3.71 12.72 1.80
C GLU A 44 -3.79 11.92 0.52
N THR A 45 -4.68 10.94 0.48
CA THR A 45 -4.76 10.01 -0.64
C THR A 45 -6.06 10.13 -1.43
N SER A 46 -6.87 11.13 -1.15
CA SER A 46 -8.20 11.26 -1.76
C SER A 46 -8.18 11.41 -3.28
N SER A 47 -7.08 11.88 -3.86
CA SER A 47 -6.95 12.02 -5.32
C SER A 47 -6.37 10.78 -6.00
N VAL A 48 -5.91 9.81 -5.23
CA VAL A 48 -5.20 8.64 -5.78
C VAL A 48 -6.19 7.67 -6.41
N THR A 49 -5.90 7.24 -7.63
CA THR A 49 -6.74 6.28 -8.35
C THR A 49 -6.05 4.95 -8.59
N ASN A 50 -4.72 4.89 -8.53
CA ASN A 50 -3.97 3.67 -8.83
C ASN A 50 -2.91 3.44 -7.77
N ILE A 51 -3.03 2.30 -7.07
CA ILE A 51 -2.04 1.85 -6.08
C ILE A 51 -1.61 0.41 -6.39
N GLU A 52 -1.71 0.01 -7.66
CA GLU A 52 -1.28 -1.31 -8.09
C GLU A 52 0.17 -1.55 -7.68
N ARG A 53 0.42 -2.69 -7.03
CA ARG A 53 1.75 -3.15 -6.60
C ARG A 53 2.50 -2.16 -5.71
N MET A 54 1.79 -1.24 -5.06
CA MET A 54 2.45 -0.18 -4.28
C MET A 54 3.43 -0.73 -3.24
N PHE A 55 3.08 -1.82 -2.57
CA PHE A 55 3.91 -2.44 -1.55
C PHE A 55 4.29 -3.88 -1.92
N ASP A 56 4.27 -4.22 -3.20
CA ASP A 56 4.64 -5.55 -3.69
C ASP A 56 6.08 -5.85 -3.26
N ASP A 57 6.27 -6.91 -2.47
CA ASP A 57 7.57 -7.30 -1.91
C ASP A 57 8.23 -6.22 -1.04
N ALA A 58 7.46 -5.31 -0.48
CA ALA A 58 7.94 -4.37 0.53
C ALA A 58 7.95 -5.10 1.88
N GLU A 59 8.98 -5.88 2.13
CA GLU A 59 8.99 -6.91 3.18
C GLU A 59 8.95 -6.39 4.60
N SER A 60 9.37 -5.15 4.83
CA SER A 60 9.42 -4.57 6.18
C SER A 60 8.23 -3.65 6.49
N PHE A 61 7.45 -3.29 5.48
CA PHE A 61 6.40 -2.29 5.69
C PHE A 61 5.27 -2.84 6.57
N ASN A 62 5.02 -2.15 7.69
CA ASN A 62 3.92 -2.50 8.59
C ASN A 62 3.43 -1.26 9.34
N GLN A 63 3.05 -0.23 8.60
CA GLN A 63 2.54 1.00 9.20
C GLN A 63 1.02 1.10 9.06
N ASP A 64 0.40 1.81 9.99
CA ASP A 64 -1.05 2.01 10.00
C ASP A 64 -1.46 3.00 8.91
N ILE A 65 -2.14 2.49 7.90
CA ILE A 65 -2.69 3.29 6.80
C ILE A 65 -4.21 3.18 6.73
N CYS A 66 -4.83 2.78 7.86
CA CYS A 66 -6.28 2.57 7.87
C CYS A 66 -7.07 3.86 7.68
N SER A 67 -6.47 5.01 7.95
CA SER A 67 -7.14 6.31 7.78
C SER A 67 -7.06 6.85 6.34
N TRP A 68 -6.33 6.19 5.45
CA TRP A 68 -6.26 6.62 4.07
C TRP A 68 -7.65 6.62 3.43
N ASN A 69 -7.98 7.70 2.73
CA ASN A 69 -9.20 7.76 1.93
C ASN A 69 -8.89 7.20 0.55
N ILE A 70 -9.32 5.97 0.30
CA ILE A 70 -9.07 5.31 -0.98
C ILE A 70 -10.34 5.22 -1.83
N SER A 71 -11.33 6.06 -1.54
CA SER A 71 -12.62 5.97 -2.21
C SER A 71 -12.56 6.18 -3.72
N ASN A 72 -11.50 6.81 -4.23
CA ASN A 72 -11.30 7.00 -5.67
C ASN A 72 -10.35 5.99 -6.30
N VAL A 73 -9.83 5.06 -5.51
CA VAL A 73 -8.90 4.04 -6.03
C VAL A 73 -9.68 3.00 -6.83
N THR A 74 -9.22 2.76 -8.05
CA THR A 74 -9.83 1.75 -8.94
C THR A 74 -8.96 0.51 -9.11
N ASN A 75 -7.65 0.63 -8.91
CA ASN A 75 -6.72 -0.48 -9.12
C ASN A 75 -5.84 -0.70 -7.88
N MET A 76 -6.01 -1.88 -7.25
CA MET A 76 -5.21 -2.31 -6.09
C MET A 76 -4.54 -3.66 -6.36
N TYR A 77 -4.37 -4.02 -7.62
CA TYR A 77 -3.82 -5.33 -7.99
C TYR A 77 -2.47 -5.54 -7.31
N SER A 78 -2.31 -6.68 -6.66
CA SER A 78 -1.06 -7.11 -5.99
C SER A 78 -0.47 -6.09 -5.01
N MET A 79 -1.30 -5.23 -4.43
CA MET A 79 -0.79 -4.12 -3.59
C MET A 79 0.14 -4.59 -2.48
N PHE A 80 -0.19 -5.70 -1.83
CA PHE A 80 0.59 -6.23 -0.69
C PHE A 80 1.16 -7.61 -0.99
N ASP A 81 1.31 -7.98 -2.26
CA ASP A 81 1.86 -9.26 -2.64
C ASP A 81 3.30 -9.36 -2.10
N GLY A 82 3.58 -10.35 -1.26
CA GLY A 82 4.90 -10.51 -0.68
C GLY A 82 5.27 -9.52 0.41
N ALA A 83 4.37 -8.65 0.84
CA ALA A 83 4.61 -7.70 1.92
C ALA A 83 4.48 -8.42 3.27
N SER A 84 5.44 -9.26 3.60
CA SER A 84 5.33 -10.28 4.65
C SER A 84 5.16 -9.72 6.05
N ALA A 85 5.61 -8.50 6.33
CA ALA A 85 5.46 -7.88 7.64
C ALA A 85 4.12 -7.15 7.81
N PHE A 86 3.41 -6.87 6.73
CA PHE A 86 2.20 -6.05 6.82
C PHE A 86 1.10 -6.79 7.57
N ASN A 87 0.63 -6.18 8.65
CA ASN A 87 -0.37 -6.78 9.53
C ASN A 87 -1.31 -5.72 10.10
N GLN A 88 -1.76 -4.79 9.27
CA GLN A 88 -2.65 -3.73 9.71
C GLN A 88 -4.09 -4.03 9.30
N ASN A 89 -5.02 -3.47 10.07
CA ASN A 89 -6.45 -3.64 9.79
C ASN A 89 -6.91 -2.57 8.80
N ILE A 90 -7.22 -2.99 7.57
CA ILE A 90 -7.71 -2.09 6.53
C ILE A 90 -9.18 -2.34 6.20
N SER A 91 -9.90 -2.99 7.12
CA SER A 91 -11.31 -3.34 6.88
C SER A 91 -12.21 -2.11 6.74
N ALA A 92 -11.78 -0.95 7.24
CA ALA A 92 -12.55 0.28 7.13
C ALA A 92 -12.42 0.97 5.76
N TRP A 93 -11.52 0.49 4.91
CA TRP A 93 -11.32 1.11 3.60
C TRP A 93 -12.58 0.98 2.75
N ASN A 94 -12.95 2.09 2.10
CA ASN A 94 -14.04 2.08 1.13
C ASN A 94 -13.49 1.64 -0.22
N VAL A 95 -13.75 0.39 -0.58
CA VAL A 95 -13.25 -0.20 -1.83
C VAL A 95 -14.33 -0.18 -2.93
N GLY A 96 -15.32 0.67 -2.78
CA GLY A 96 -16.46 0.68 -3.71
C GLY A 96 -16.11 0.99 -5.15
N SER A 97 -15.01 1.70 -5.40
CA SER A 97 -14.57 2.03 -6.75
C SER A 97 -13.55 1.04 -7.32
N VAL A 98 -13.08 0.09 -6.52
CA VAL A 98 -12.01 -0.81 -6.94
C VAL A 98 -12.53 -1.85 -7.91
N THR A 99 -11.88 -1.96 -9.06
CA THR A 99 -12.22 -2.93 -10.09
C THR A 99 -11.17 -4.03 -10.25
N SER A 100 -9.97 -3.85 -9.68
CA SER A 100 -8.92 -4.83 -9.76
C SER A 100 -8.22 -4.94 -8.41
N MET A 101 -8.34 -6.09 -7.73
CA MET A 101 -7.68 -6.33 -6.44
C MET A 101 -7.17 -7.77 -6.33
N GLU A 102 -6.98 -8.46 -7.45
CA GLU A 102 -6.43 -9.81 -7.43
C GLU A 102 -5.03 -9.80 -6.81
N ASN A 103 -4.68 -10.89 -6.16
CA ASN A 103 -3.36 -11.10 -5.55
C ASN A 103 -2.99 -10.05 -4.50
N MET A 104 -3.99 -9.35 -3.96
CA MET A 104 -3.70 -8.26 -3.03
C MET A 104 -2.85 -8.71 -1.84
N PHE A 105 -3.08 -9.92 -1.35
CA PHE A 105 -2.34 -10.50 -0.21
C PHE A 105 -1.66 -11.82 -0.58
N CYS A 106 -1.39 -12.03 -1.85
CA CYS A 106 -0.74 -13.26 -2.29
C CYS A 106 0.65 -13.38 -1.64
N LEU A 107 1.01 -14.57 -1.16
CA LEU A 107 2.26 -14.85 -0.48
C LEU A 107 2.39 -14.17 0.90
N LEU A 108 1.49 -13.26 1.24
CA LEU A 108 1.46 -12.65 2.56
C LEU A 108 0.77 -13.55 3.57
N TYR A 109 -0.22 -14.25 3.11
CA TYR A 109 -1.15 -14.98 3.95
C TYR A 109 -0.61 -16.37 4.27
N THR A 110 -0.20 -16.58 5.52
CA THR A 110 0.35 -17.86 5.94
C THR A 110 -0.53 -18.59 6.94
N SER A 111 -1.53 -17.93 7.49
CA SER A 111 -2.45 -18.55 8.43
C SER A 111 -3.79 -17.85 8.35
N PRO A 112 -4.88 -18.58 8.71
CA PRO A 112 -6.20 -17.97 8.69
C PRO A 112 -6.30 -16.78 9.61
N SER A 113 -6.88 -15.72 9.10
CA SER A 113 -7.17 -14.52 9.85
C SER A 113 -8.48 -13.97 9.34
N PRO A 114 -9.40 -13.53 10.20
CA PRO A 114 -10.65 -12.94 9.72
C PRO A 114 -10.43 -11.78 8.78
N ARG A 115 -9.40 -11.01 9.01
CA ARG A 115 -9.08 -9.89 8.16
C ARG A 115 -8.75 -10.31 6.75
N ASP A 116 -8.02 -11.40 6.61
CA ASP A 116 -7.52 -11.84 5.32
C ASP A 116 -8.61 -12.50 4.48
N ARG A 117 -9.69 -12.86 5.11
CA ARG A 117 -10.80 -13.50 4.41
C ARG A 117 -11.95 -12.54 4.13
N GLY A 118 -11.90 -11.43 4.77
CA GLY A 118 -13.02 -10.48 4.78
C GLY A 118 -13.07 -9.66 3.52
#